data_eca5ebc7bdc5dbc65a12eacc761e2c85
#
_entry.id   eca5ebc7bdc5dbc65a12eacc761e2c85
#
_cell.length_a   1.000
_cell.length_b   1.000
_cell.length_c   1.000
_cell.angle_alpha   90.00
_cell.angle_beta   90.00
_cell.angle_gamma   90.00
#
_symmetry.space_group_name_H-M   'P 1'
#
loop_
_entity.id
_entity.type
_entity.pdbx_description
1 polymer ?
#
loop_
_entity_poly.entity_id
_entity_poly.type
_entity_poly.pdbx_seq_one_letter_code
_entity_poly.pdbx_strand_id
1 'polypeptide(L)'
;MQELSIAFGGREAVRNVSFEIAPGQSLGLVGESGSGKSATSLAVLRLLPAEASVSGRIRFTAPGATPVDLLALPERDMRRRRGSDMAMIFQEPMTALNPVMRVGSQIAEAVRAHQPGLDRKSVELLVLDAMHEVALPEPERRMRDYPHQFSGGQRQRILIAMAIVNRPRLLIADEPTTALDVTVQAQILALLKTLRQAHGLSMLFISHDLAVVAQACDQPGDQIAVMQQGHVVEQAATLDLFHTPKHPYTKKLLASAPTMATDRAQRLASV
;
A
#
# COMPACT_ATOMS: atom_id res chain seq x y z
N MET A 1 -4.08 12.04 -8.97
CA MET A 1 -3.27 11.61 -10.12
C MET A 1 -4.03 11.96 -11.39
N GLN A 2 -3.34 12.53 -12.38
CA GLN A 2 -3.96 12.99 -13.65
C GLN A 2 -3.05 12.61 -14.81
N GLU A 3 -3.60 11.82 -15.74
CA GLU A 3 -2.96 11.42 -17.00
C GLU A 3 -1.54 10.85 -16.84
N LEU A 4 -1.32 10.07 -15.76
CA LEU A 4 -0.01 9.47 -15.50
C LEU A 4 0.32 8.46 -16.58
N SER A 5 1.47 8.64 -17.22
CA SER A 5 2.06 7.65 -18.12
C SER A 5 3.50 7.36 -17.69
N ILE A 6 3.89 6.08 -17.76
CA ILE A 6 5.21 5.59 -17.37
C ILE A 6 5.72 4.66 -18.47
N ALA A 7 6.95 4.89 -18.94
CA ALA A 7 7.59 4.00 -19.89
C ALA A 7 9.01 3.62 -19.44
N PHE A 8 9.41 2.40 -19.76
CA PHE A 8 10.74 1.84 -19.55
C PHE A 8 11.35 1.45 -20.89
N GLY A 9 12.49 2.02 -21.23
CA GLY A 9 13.14 1.74 -22.52
C GLY A 9 12.24 1.94 -23.74
N GLY A 10 11.35 2.94 -23.71
CA GLY A 10 10.38 3.23 -24.76
C GLY A 10 9.11 2.38 -24.75
N ARG A 11 9.01 1.36 -23.87
CA ARG A 11 7.78 0.56 -23.70
C ARG A 11 6.91 1.14 -22.57
N GLU A 12 5.69 1.53 -22.91
CA GLU A 12 4.74 2.04 -21.95
C GLU A 12 4.21 0.93 -21.02
N ALA A 13 4.42 1.11 -19.71
CA ALA A 13 3.92 0.24 -18.66
C ALA A 13 2.64 0.81 -18.00
N VAL A 14 2.47 2.13 -18.03
CA VAL A 14 1.27 2.84 -17.52
C VAL A 14 0.90 3.87 -18.56
N ARG A 15 -0.40 3.99 -18.87
CA ARG A 15 -0.91 4.78 -19.98
C ARG A 15 -2.11 5.62 -19.54
N ASN A 16 -1.89 6.92 -19.44
CA ASN A 16 -2.94 7.91 -19.16
C ASN A 16 -3.83 7.56 -17.96
N VAL A 17 -3.23 7.11 -16.85
CA VAL A 17 -3.96 6.69 -15.66
C VAL A 17 -4.34 7.92 -14.84
N SER A 18 -5.63 8.02 -14.50
CA SER A 18 -6.17 9.09 -13.66
C SER A 18 -7.06 8.50 -12.59
N PHE A 19 -6.84 8.90 -11.33
CA PHE A 19 -7.73 8.61 -10.20
C PHE A 19 -7.47 9.59 -9.05
N GLU A 20 -8.38 9.58 -8.09
CA GLU A 20 -8.31 10.39 -6.88
C GLU A 20 -8.56 9.53 -5.65
N ILE A 21 -7.90 9.86 -4.55
CA ILE A 21 -8.14 9.29 -3.22
C ILE A 21 -8.47 10.45 -2.31
N ALA A 22 -9.70 10.52 -1.81
CA ALA A 22 -10.09 11.55 -0.88
C ALA A 22 -9.52 11.28 0.53
N PRO A 23 -9.41 12.30 1.39
CA PRO A 23 -8.91 12.11 2.75
C PRO A 23 -9.68 11.04 3.51
N GLY A 24 -8.94 10.10 4.13
CA GLY A 24 -9.50 8.97 4.87
C GLY A 24 -10.12 7.87 4.04
N GLN A 25 -10.14 7.97 2.70
CA GLN A 25 -10.67 6.93 1.80
C GLN A 25 -9.56 5.98 1.32
N SER A 26 -9.99 4.80 0.87
CA SER A 26 -9.13 3.84 0.18
C SER A 26 -9.47 3.75 -1.31
N LEU A 27 -8.44 3.61 -2.12
CA LEU A 27 -8.54 3.16 -3.50
C LEU A 27 -7.84 1.82 -3.64
N GLY A 28 -8.59 0.80 -4.03
CA GLY A 28 -8.05 -0.48 -4.43
C GLY A 28 -7.59 -0.45 -5.88
N LEU A 29 -6.36 -0.86 -6.17
CA LEU A 29 -5.85 -1.00 -7.52
C LEU A 29 -5.63 -2.48 -7.83
N VAL A 30 -6.44 -3.05 -8.70
CA VAL A 30 -6.46 -4.49 -9.00
C VAL A 30 -6.19 -4.76 -10.46
N GLY A 31 -5.60 -5.91 -10.77
CA GLY A 31 -5.32 -6.37 -12.13
C GLY A 31 -4.24 -7.44 -12.15
N GLU A 32 -4.00 -8.05 -13.31
CA GLU A 32 -2.96 -9.08 -13.49
C GLU A 32 -1.54 -8.57 -13.18
N SER A 33 -0.62 -9.53 -12.98
CA SER A 33 0.80 -9.21 -12.91
C SER A 33 1.25 -8.49 -14.18
N GLY A 34 2.07 -7.45 -14.03
CA GLY A 34 2.53 -6.65 -15.17
C GLY A 34 1.53 -5.62 -15.71
N SER A 35 0.33 -5.45 -15.11
CA SER A 35 -0.64 -4.43 -15.55
C SER A 35 -0.23 -2.97 -15.25
N GLY A 36 0.86 -2.74 -14.50
CA GLY A 36 1.37 -1.40 -14.19
C GLY A 36 1.11 -0.91 -12.76
N LYS A 37 0.47 -1.71 -11.89
CA LYS A 37 0.09 -1.33 -10.51
C LYS A 37 1.28 -0.85 -9.66
N SER A 38 2.32 -1.67 -9.55
CA SER A 38 3.50 -1.31 -8.74
C SER A 38 4.30 -0.16 -9.37
N ALA A 39 4.33 -0.04 -10.71
CA ALA A 39 4.91 1.14 -11.35
C ALA A 39 4.15 2.42 -10.99
N THR A 40 2.81 2.34 -10.94
CA THR A 40 1.94 3.45 -10.52
C THR A 40 2.21 3.85 -9.07
N SER A 41 2.34 2.90 -8.14
CA SER A 41 2.63 3.17 -6.74
C SER A 41 4.02 3.78 -6.53
N LEU A 42 5.03 3.24 -7.20
CA LEU A 42 6.40 3.75 -7.15
C LEU A 42 6.52 5.17 -7.72
N ALA A 43 5.71 5.51 -8.74
CA ALA A 43 5.67 6.86 -9.29
C ALA A 43 5.19 7.90 -8.27
N VAL A 44 4.21 7.54 -7.40
CA VAL A 44 3.73 8.43 -6.32
C VAL A 44 4.88 8.82 -5.39
N LEU A 45 5.76 7.88 -5.07
CA LEU A 45 6.92 8.11 -4.21
C LEU A 45 8.18 8.52 -4.99
N ARG A 46 8.12 8.63 -6.34
CA ARG A 46 9.29 8.87 -7.20
C ARG A 46 10.44 7.89 -6.91
N LEU A 47 10.11 6.61 -6.78
CA LEU A 47 11.04 5.52 -6.55
C LEU A 47 11.23 4.63 -7.79
N LEU A 48 10.75 5.08 -8.95
CA LEU A 48 11.02 4.42 -10.22
C LEU A 48 12.52 4.49 -10.57
N PRO A 49 13.05 3.49 -11.29
CA PRO A 49 14.43 3.53 -11.80
C PRO A 49 14.67 4.78 -12.67
N ALA A 50 15.92 5.23 -12.75
CA ALA A 50 16.29 6.44 -13.48
C ALA A 50 15.99 6.38 -15.00
N GLU A 51 15.90 5.18 -15.55
CA GLU A 51 15.59 4.92 -16.96
C GLU A 51 14.09 5.08 -17.27
N ALA A 52 13.23 5.18 -16.23
CA ALA A 52 11.81 5.36 -16.42
C ALA A 52 11.50 6.80 -16.84
N SER A 53 10.77 6.96 -17.92
CA SER A 53 10.15 8.23 -18.28
C SER A 53 8.76 8.32 -17.66
N VAL A 54 8.47 9.44 -16.99
CA VAL A 54 7.19 9.68 -16.32
C VAL A 54 6.60 10.99 -16.81
N SER A 55 5.34 10.97 -17.20
CA SER A 55 4.58 12.16 -17.59
C SER A 55 3.21 12.19 -16.90
N GLY A 56 2.52 13.34 -16.95
CA GLY A 56 1.28 13.57 -16.22
C GLY A 56 1.52 14.37 -14.94
N ARG A 57 0.61 14.26 -13.95
CA ARG A 57 0.69 14.98 -12.67
C ARG A 57 0.25 14.11 -11.51
N ILE A 58 0.96 14.22 -10.38
CA ILE A 58 0.57 13.58 -9.13
C ILE A 58 0.44 14.67 -8.07
N ARG A 59 -0.80 15.09 -7.80
CA ARG A 59 -1.08 16.11 -6.79
C ARG A 59 -1.25 15.49 -5.42
N PHE A 60 -0.57 16.03 -4.43
CA PHE A 60 -0.74 15.70 -3.02
C PHE A 60 -1.13 16.95 -2.24
N THR A 61 -2.15 16.84 -1.40
CA THR A 61 -2.64 17.94 -0.57
C THR A 61 -2.59 17.52 0.90
N ALA A 62 -1.73 18.18 1.68
CA ALA A 62 -1.77 18.05 3.14
C ALA A 62 -2.90 18.93 3.69
N PRO A 63 -3.55 18.59 4.83
CA PRO A 63 -4.60 19.43 5.43
C PRO A 63 -4.13 20.86 5.65
N GLY A 64 -4.94 21.82 5.20
CA GLY A 64 -4.65 23.24 5.31
C GLY A 64 -3.54 23.75 4.39
N ALA A 65 -2.99 22.92 3.49
CA ALA A 65 -1.95 23.31 2.56
C ALA A 65 -2.47 23.39 1.12
N THR A 66 -1.77 24.11 0.27
CA THR A 66 -2.01 24.12 -1.18
C THR A 66 -1.56 22.78 -1.80
N PRO A 67 -2.26 22.27 -2.82
CA PRO A 67 -1.84 21.09 -3.56
C PRO A 67 -0.45 21.28 -4.17
N VAL A 68 0.40 20.26 -4.05
CA VAL A 68 1.73 20.22 -4.67
C VAL A 68 1.77 19.10 -5.70
N ASP A 69 2.45 19.34 -6.83
CA ASP A 69 2.73 18.30 -7.81
C ASP A 69 4.01 17.56 -7.40
N LEU A 70 3.86 16.30 -7.01
CA LEU A 70 4.97 15.47 -6.53
C LEU A 70 6.04 15.24 -7.59
N LEU A 71 5.66 15.21 -8.88
CA LEU A 71 6.62 15.01 -9.96
C LEU A 71 7.51 16.22 -10.18
N ALA A 72 7.00 17.43 -9.87
CA ALA A 72 7.72 18.70 -10.05
C ALA A 72 8.52 19.11 -8.80
N LEU A 73 8.34 18.45 -7.65
CA LEU A 73 9.06 18.82 -6.42
C LEU A 73 10.57 18.61 -6.54
N PRO A 74 11.39 19.48 -5.95
CA PRO A 74 12.81 19.19 -5.72
C PRO A 74 12.99 17.91 -4.90
N GLU A 75 14.02 17.13 -5.17
CA GLU A 75 14.25 15.83 -4.49
C GLU A 75 14.37 15.99 -2.97
N ARG A 76 14.96 17.08 -2.50
CA ARG A 76 15.05 17.43 -1.07
C ARG A 76 13.66 17.46 -0.41
N ASP A 77 12.67 18.05 -1.08
CA ASP A 77 11.32 18.21 -0.54
C ASP A 77 10.52 16.91 -0.67
N MET A 78 10.73 16.15 -1.75
CA MET A 78 10.17 14.81 -1.90
C MET A 78 10.71 13.85 -0.83
N ARG A 79 12.01 13.88 -0.52
CA ARG A 79 12.63 13.08 0.53
C ARG A 79 12.03 13.33 1.91
N ARG A 80 11.65 14.59 2.21
CA ARG A 80 10.98 14.92 3.47
C ARG A 80 9.60 14.31 3.58
N ARG A 81 8.89 14.14 2.46
CA ARG A 81 7.53 13.61 2.42
C ARG A 81 7.49 12.09 2.48
N ARG A 82 8.50 11.40 1.90
CA ARG A 82 8.61 9.95 2.00
C ARG A 82 8.84 9.56 3.45
N GLY A 83 7.99 8.68 4.00
CA GLY A 83 8.03 8.21 5.38
C GLY A 83 7.36 9.13 6.41
N SER A 84 7.04 10.41 6.06
CA SER A 84 6.30 11.32 6.94
C SER A 84 4.88 11.61 6.45
N ASP A 85 4.73 12.15 5.23
CA ASP A 85 3.42 12.41 4.65
C ASP A 85 2.86 11.17 3.93
N MET A 86 3.73 10.40 3.30
CA MET A 86 3.42 9.21 2.52
C MET A 86 4.37 8.08 2.87
N ALA A 87 3.83 6.91 3.16
CA ALA A 87 4.60 5.70 3.43
C ALA A 87 4.18 4.55 2.53
N MET A 88 5.04 3.54 2.40
CA MET A 88 4.78 2.36 1.58
C MET A 88 5.15 1.08 2.32
N ILE A 89 4.28 0.09 2.18
CA ILE A 89 4.54 -1.30 2.52
C ILE A 89 4.85 -2.01 1.20
N PHE A 90 6.07 -2.54 1.07
CA PHE A 90 6.53 -3.25 -0.12
C PHE A 90 6.10 -4.72 -0.12
N GLN A 91 6.07 -5.31 -1.30
CA GLN A 91 5.54 -6.64 -1.57
C GLN A 91 6.22 -7.79 -0.80
N GLU A 92 7.52 -7.70 -0.47
CA GLU A 92 8.25 -8.81 0.12
C GLU A 92 8.72 -8.52 1.55
N PRO A 93 8.00 -8.97 2.60
CA PRO A 93 8.38 -8.73 3.98
C PRO A 93 9.68 -9.44 4.40
N MET A 94 10.05 -10.50 3.67
CA MET A 94 11.25 -11.29 3.99
C MET A 94 12.55 -10.57 3.63
N THR A 95 12.53 -9.72 2.60
CA THR A 95 13.69 -8.98 2.10
C THR A 95 13.74 -7.53 2.62
N ALA A 96 12.61 -7.00 3.08
CA ALA A 96 12.49 -5.61 3.51
C ALA A 96 13.13 -5.33 4.88
N LEU A 97 13.19 -6.32 5.79
CA LEU A 97 13.82 -6.17 7.10
C LEU A 97 15.30 -6.56 7.04
N ASN A 98 16.17 -5.73 7.61
CA ASN A 98 17.59 -6.05 7.75
C ASN A 98 17.77 -7.18 8.78
N PRO A 99 18.23 -8.39 8.37
CA PRO A 99 18.29 -9.56 9.24
C PRO A 99 19.28 -9.43 10.39
N VAL A 100 20.26 -8.54 10.30
CA VAL A 100 21.31 -8.34 11.31
C VAL A 100 21.05 -7.13 12.22
N MET A 101 19.89 -6.48 12.08
CA MET A 101 19.45 -5.39 12.95
C MET A 101 18.24 -5.79 13.78
N ARG A 102 18.19 -5.33 15.03
CA ARG A 102 17.01 -5.50 15.90
C ARG A 102 15.82 -4.74 15.34
N VAL A 103 14.62 -5.31 15.48
CA VAL A 103 13.41 -4.73 14.87
C VAL A 103 13.09 -3.34 15.46
N GLY A 104 13.24 -3.14 16.76
CA GLY A 104 13.06 -1.82 17.38
C GLY A 104 14.03 -0.77 16.85
N SER A 105 15.27 -1.16 16.50
CA SER A 105 16.25 -0.26 15.91
C SER A 105 15.85 0.17 14.49
N GLN A 106 15.26 -0.73 13.70
CA GLN A 106 14.79 -0.44 12.35
C GLN A 106 13.59 0.52 12.37
N ILE A 107 12.64 0.31 13.31
CA ILE A 107 11.52 1.26 13.49
C ILE A 107 12.05 2.61 13.96
N ALA A 108 13.05 2.62 14.90
CA ALA A 108 13.67 3.85 15.39
C ALA A 108 14.41 4.64 14.30
N GLU A 109 14.97 3.97 13.28
CA GLU A 109 15.58 4.64 12.12
C GLU A 109 14.52 5.42 11.33
N ALA A 110 13.33 4.85 11.12
CA ALA A 110 12.23 5.54 10.45
C ALA A 110 11.80 6.81 11.23
N VAL A 111 11.79 6.76 12.57
CA VAL A 111 11.52 7.95 13.40
C VAL A 111 12.63 8.99 13.24
N ARG A 112 13.89 8.61 13.43
CA ARG A 112 15.04 9.53 13.39
C ARG A 112 15.24 10.20 12.03
N ALA A 113 14.88 9.51 10.95
CA ALA A 113 14.96 10.06 9.59
C ALA A 113 14.10 11.33 9.41
N HIS A 114 13.02 11.45 10.18
CA HIS A 114 12.06 12.55 10.08
C HIS A 114 12.02 13.45 11.32
N GLN A 115 12.45 12.96 12.46
CA GLN A 115 12.42 13.66 13.74
C GLN A 115 13.82 13.61 14.42
N PRO A 116 14.85 14.22 13.79
CA PRO A 116 16.24 14.11 14.26
C PRO A 116 16.50 14.81 15.60
N GLY A 117 15.58 15.66 16.06
CA GLY A 117 15.70 16.37 17.33
C GLY A 117 15.17 15.60 18.56
N LEU A 118 14.59 14.42 18.37
CA LEU A 118 14.06 13.63 19.47
C LEU A 118 15.20 12.95 20.25
N ASP A 119 15.07 12.97 21.56
CA ASP A 119 15.95 12.18 22.44
C ASP A 119 15.68 10.68 22.33
N ARG A 120 16.62 9.88 22.86
CA ARG A 120 16.54 8.42 22.78
C ARG A 120 15.26 7.86 23.40
N LYS A 121 14.81 8.43 24.53
CA LYS A 121 13.64 7.95 25.27
C LYS A 121 12.35 8.22 24.50
N SER A 122 12.23 9.40 23.92
CA SER A 122 11.08 9.77 23.07
C SER A 122 10.97 8.88 21.83
N VAL A 123 12.10 8.58 21.17
CA VAL A 123 12.14 7.64 20.04
C VAL A 123 11.70 6.24 20.48
N GLU A 124 12.19 5.75 21.64
CA GLU A 124 11.82 4.43 22.17
C GLU A 124 10.32 4.32 22.47
N LEU A 125 9.70 5.37 23.00
CA LEU A 125 8.25 5.42 23.24
C LEU A 125 7.47 5.35 21.91
N LEU A 126 7.86 6.11 20.88
CA LEU A 126 7.21 6.04 19.56
C LEU A 126 7.34 4.65 18.93
N VAL A 127 8.48 4.00 19.09
CA VAL A 127 8.69 2.63 18.62
C VAL A 127 7.74 1.66 19.34
N LEU A 128 7.66 1.74 20.67
CA LEU A 128 6.76 0.89 21.46
C LEU A 128 5.30 1.13 21.08
N ASP A 129 4.87 2.39 20.96
CA ASP A 129 3.52 2.73 20.54
C ASP A 129 3.17 2.12 19.18
N ALA A 130 4.07 2.25 18.19
CA ALA A 130 3.86 1.66 16.87
C ALA A 130 3.80 0.13 16.93
N MET A 131 4.61 -0.53 17.76
CA MET A 131 4.58 -1.99 17.96
C MET A 131 3.29 -2.45 18.66
N HIS A 132 2.77 -1.67 19.60
CA HIS A 132 1.47 -1.92 20.23
C HIS A 132 0.32 -1.76 19.22
N GLU A 133 0.32 -0.70 18.43
CA GLU A 133 -0.71 -0.44 17.42
C GLU A 133 -0.85 -1.55 16.38
N VAL A 134 0.26 -2.20 16.04
CA VAL A 134 0.22 -3.36 15.13
C VAL A 134 0.00 -4.68 15.86
N ALA A 135 -0.35 -4.64 17.16
CA ALA A 135 -0.61 -5.80 18.00
C ALA A 135 0.53 -6.85 17.97
N LEU A 136 1.78 -6.40 18.07
CA LEU A 136 2.90 -7.29 18.33
C LEU A 136 2.87 -7.74 19.79
N PRO A 137 3.05 -9.03 20.09
CA PRO A 137 3.08 -9.52 21.46
C PRO A 137 4.37 -9.07 22.18
N GLU A 138 4.30 -8.72 23.45
CA GLU A 138 5.43 -8.35 24.32
C GLU A 138 6.39 -7.32 23.68
N PRO A 139 5.92 -6.15 23.19
CA PRO A 139 6.74 -5.24 22.39
C PRO A 139 7.97 -4.72 23.15
N GLU A 140 7.89 -4.50 24.48
CA GLU A 140 8.99 -4.02 25.32
C GLU A 140 10.19 -5.01 25.32
N ARG A 141 9.91 -6.29 25.30
CA ARG A 141 10.92 -7.34 25.20
C ARG A 141 11.37 -7.52 23.75
N ARG A 142 10.40 -7.69 22.86
CA ARG A 142 10.61 -8.12 21.48
C ARG A 142 11.19 -7.04 20.55
N MET A 143 11.15 -5.77 20.93
CA MET A 143 11.88 -4.73 20.19
C MET A 143 13.40 -4.98 20.10
N ARG A 144 13.94 -5.85 20.98
CA ARG A 144 15.36 -6.24 21.00
C ARG A 144 15.66 -7.47 20.16
N ASP A 145 14.62 -8.14 19.66
CA ASP A 145 14.74 -9.34 18.84
C ASP A 145 15.11 -8.99 17.39
N TYR A 146 15.60 -10.00 16.65
CA TYR A 146 15.96 -9.90 15.25
C TYR A 146 14.84 -10.44 14.35
N PRO A 147 14.75 -10.04 13.05
CA PRO A 147 13.68 -10.45 12.17
C PRO A 147 13.47 -11.97 12.07
N HIS A 148 14.53 -12.78 12.13
CA HIS A 148 14.44 -14.24 12.04
C HIS A 148 13.70 -14.89 13.23
N GLN A 149 13.51 -14.16 14.34
CA GLN A 149 12.80 -14.65 15.54
C GLN A 149 11.28 -14.39 15.45
N PHE A 150 10.79 -13.84 14.34
CA PHE A 150 9.38 -13.52 14.10
C PHE A 150 8.78 -14.37 12.97
N SER A 151 7.50 -14.74 13.10
CA SER A 151 6.74 -15.37 12.02
C SER A 151 6.54 -14.39 10.85
N GLY A 152 6.12 -14.91 9.68
CA GLY A 152 5.83 -14.08 8.51
C GLY A 152 4.83 -12.96 8.79
N GLY A 153 3.71 -13.30 9.44
CA GLY A 153 2.70 -12.30 9.83
C GLY A 153 3.20 -11.29 10.86
N GLN A 154 4.09 -11.68 11.78
CA GLN A 154 4.71 -10.74 12.71
C GLN A 154 5.71 -9.82 12.02
N ARG A 155 6.49 -10.32 11.05
CA ARG A 155 7.37 -9.47 10.22
C ARG A 155 6.55 -8.47 9.41
N GLN A 156 5.42 -8.88 8.86
CA GLN A 156 4.49 -7.96 8.18
C GLN A 156 3.98 -6.87 9.12
N ARG A 157 3.62 -7.20 10.35
CA ARG A 157 3.22 -6.21 11.38
C ARG A 157 4.37 -5.24 11.70
N ILE A 158 5.61 -5.70 11.76
CA ILE A 158 6.79 -4.84 11.95
C ILE A 158 6.96 -3.86 10.78
N LEU A 159 6.79 -4.30 9.53
CA LEU A 159 6.82 -3.41 8.36
C LEU A 159 5.70 -2.37 8.39
N ILE A 160 4.51 -2.79 8.80
CA ILE A 160 3.39 -1.86 9.00
C ILE A 160 3.76 -0.84 10.10
N ALA A 161 4.31 -1.27 11.23
CA ALA A 161 4.77 -0.36 12.30
C ALA A 161 5.80 0.66 11.78
N MET A 162 6.79 0.22 10.99
CA MET A 162 7.77 1.11 10.36
C MET A 162 7.10 2.13 9.43
N ALA A 163 6.09 1.72 8.68
CA ALA A 163 5.38 2.59 7.76
C ALA A 163 4.52 3.64 8.49
N ILE A 164 3.90 3.29 9.62
CA ILE A 164 2.94 4.18 10.32
C ILE A 164 3.54 5.00 11.45
N VAL A 165 4.77 4.70 11.93
CA VAL A 165 5.37 5.33 13.13
C VAL A 165 5.42 6.86 13.06
N ASN A 166 5.54 7.43 11.87
CA ASN A 166 5.51 8.88 11.63
C ASN A 166 4.13 9.43 11.29
N ARG A 167 3.06 8.62 11.44
CA ARG A 167 1.67 9.04 11.18
C ARG A 167 1.45 9.60 9.76
N PRO A 168 1.78 8.84 8.70
CA PRO A 168 1.61 9.31 7.33
C PRO A 168 0.11 9.57 7.02
N ARG A 169 -0.15 10.39 6.04
CA ARG A 169 -1.50 10.68 5.55
C ARG A 169 -1.95 9.74 4.44
N LEU A 170 -0.99 9.22 3.68
CA LEU A 170 -1.21 8.23 2.64
C LEU A 170 -0.33 7.01 2.91
N LEU A 171 -0.96 5.87 3.02
CA LEU A 171 -0.29 4.57 3.03
C LEU A 171 -0.49 3.89 1.69
N ILE A 172 0.60 3.55 1.04
CA ILE A 172 0.60 2.70 -0.16
C ILE A 172 0.91 1.28 0.30
N ALA A 173 -0.01 0.36 0.12
CA ALA A 173 0.13 -1.05 0.47
C ALA A 173 0.21 -1.88 -0.82
N ASP A 174 1.44 -2.18 -1.26
CA ASP A 174 1.67 -2.95 -2.48
C ASP A 174 1.78 -4.44 -2.15
N GLU A 175 0.71 -5.16 -2.44
CA GLU A 175 0.54 -6.59 -2.14
C GLU A 175 0.90 -6.98 -0.68
N PRO A 176 0.34 -6.30 0.34
CA PRO A 176 0.81 -6.41 1.73
C PRO A 176 0.51 -7.76 2.37
N THR A 177 -0.23 -8.63 1.69
CA THR A 177 -0.64 -9.95 2.20
C THR A 177 -0.13 -11.12 1.34
N THR A 178 0.66 -10.84 0.33
CA THR A 178 1.27 -11.88 -0.52
C THR A 178 2.18 -12.78 0.32
N ALA A 179 2.13 -14.09 0.07
CA ALA A 179 2.85 -15.15 0.79
C ALA A 179 2.44 -15.33 2.27
N LEU A 180 1.28 -14.84 2.69
CA LEU A 180 0.68 -15.13 3.99
C LEU A 180 -0.46 -16.15 3.83
N ASP A 181 -0.67 -16.97 4.87
CA ASP A 181 -1.84 -17.83 4.91
C ASP A 181 -3.13 -17.01 5.08
N VAL A 182 -4.28 -17.60 4.73
CA VAL A 182 -5.59 -16.92 4.70
C VAL A 182 -5.96 -16.30 6.04
N THR A 183 -5.62 -16.98 7.14
CA THR A 183 -5.93 -16.49 8.50
C THR A 183 -5.10 -15.26 8.84
N VAL A 184 -3.80 -15.30 8.58
CA VAL A 184 -2.90 -14.16 8.81
C VAL A 184 -3.23 -13.00 7.86
N GLN A 185 -3.57 -13.30 6.58
CA GLN A 185 -4.04 -12.30 5.63
C GLN A 185 -5.25 -11.52 6.18
N ALA A 186 -6.29 -12.23 6.66
CA ALA A 186 -7.47 -11.59 7.24
C ALA A 186 -7.11 -10.70 8.45
N GLN A 187 -6.16 -11.13 9.29
CA GLN A 187 -5.69 -10.35 10.43
C GLN A 187 -4.95 -9.07 9.99
N ILE A 188 -4.14 -9.13 8.94
CA ILE A 188 -3.43 -7.96 8.40
C ILE A 188 -4.41 -6.96 7.77
N LEU A 189 -5.42 -7.44 7.03
CA LEU A 189 -6.46 -6.59 6.46
C LEU A 189 -7.26 -5.88 7.57
N ALA A 190 -7.67 -6.61 8.61
CA ALA A 190 -8.35 -6.02 9.77
C ALA A 190 -7.48 -4.98 10.50
N LEU A 191 -6.18 -5.25 10.65
CA LEU A 191 -5.22 -4.32 11.23
C LEU A 191 -5.15 -3.02 10.40
N LEU A 192 -4.94 -3.11 9.08
CA LEU A 192 -4.86 -1.95 8.20
C LEU A 192 -6.14 -1.11 8.26
N LYS A 193 -7.30 -1.75 8.32
CA LYS A 193 -8.59 -1.08 8.50
C LYS A 193 -8.67 -0.32 9.83
N THR A 194 -8.26 -0.95 10.93
CA THR A 194 -8.23 -0.32 12.25
C THR A 194 -7.30 0.89 12.26
N LEU A 195 -6.09 0.76 11.73
CA LEU A 195 -5.12 1.85 11.64
C LEU A 195 -5.62 3.01 10.78
N ARG A 196 -6.27 2.70 9.65
CA ARG A 196 -6.89 3.70 8.79
C ARG A 196 -7.93 4.52 9.53
N GLN A 197 -8.84 3.86 10.26
CA GLN A 197 -9.89 4.54 11.04
C GLN A 197 -9.30 5.35 12.20
N ALA A 198 -8.34 4.79 12.93
CA ALA A 198 -7.73 5.44 14.09
C ALA A 198 -6.94 6.72 13.71
N HIS A 199 -6.31 6.74 12.54
CA HIS A 199 -5.43 7.84 12.12
C HIS A 199 -6.02 8.72 11.01
N GLY A 200 -7.22 8.44 10.50
CA GLY A 200 -7.78 9.15 9.34
C GLY A 200 -6.92 8.98 8.07
N LEU A 201 -6.27 7.84 7.96
CA LEU A 201 -5.28 7.52 6.93
C LEU A 201 -5.96 7.24 5.59
N SER A 202 -5.52 7.86 4.51
CA SER A 202 -5.89 7.46 3.15
C SER A 202 -5.03 6.29 2.69
N MET A 203 -5.57 5.39 1.87
CA MET A 203 -4.85 4.19 1.46
C MET A 203 -4.94 3.94 -0.05
N LEU A 204 -3.81 3.68 -0.68
CA LEU A 204 -3.74 3.03 -1.99
C LEU A 204 -3.39 1.56 -1.76
N PHE A 205 -4.38 0.69 -1.91
CA PHE A 205 -4.23 -0.74 -1.68
C PHE A 205 -4.10 -1.49 -3.01
N ILE A 206 -3.00 -2.20 -3.20
CA ILE A 206 -2.69 -2.90 -4.45
C ILE A 206 -2.70 -4.40 -4.19
N SER A 207 -3.43 -5.13 -5.03
CA SER A 207 -3.40 -6.59 -5.07
C SER A 207 -3.78 -7.10 -6.46
N HIS A 208 -3.42 -8.34 -6.74
CA HIS A 208 -3.94 -9.08 -7.90
C HIS A 208 -5.26 -9.82 -7.56
N ASP A 209 -5.63 -9.90 -6.28
CA ASP A 209 -6.85 -10.55 -5.81
C ASP A 209 -7.95 -9.51 -5.51
N LEU A 210 -9.00 -9.54 -6.30
CA LEU A 210 -10.14 -8.63 -6.18
C LEU A 210 -10.90 -8.82 -4.86
N ALA A 211 -10.98 -10.05 -4.32
CA ALA A 211 -11.63 -10.32 -3.05
C ALA A 211 -10.87 -9.71 -1.86
N VAL A 212 -9.54 -9.72 -1.93
CA VAL A 212 -8.67 -9.08 -0.94
C VAL A 212 -8.84 -7.56 -1.00
N VAL A 213 -8.87 -6.99 -2.20
CA VAL A 213 -9.10 -5.53 -2.40
C VAL A 213 -10.46 -5.13 -1.86
N ALA A 214 -11.51 -5.92 -2.11
CA ALA A 214 -12.84 -5.63 -1.58
C ALA A 214 -12.89 -5.58 -0.05
N GLN A 215 -12.14 -6.46 0.62
CA GLN A 215 -12.04 -6.45 2.09
C GLN A 215 -11.26 -5.24 2.62
N ALA A 216 -10.26 -4.77 1.88
CA ALA A 216 -9.45 -3.60 2.25
C ALA A 216 -10.17 -2.27 1.98
N CYS A 217 -11.09 -2.25 0.99
CA CYS A 217 -11.80 -1.07 0.50
C CYS A 217 -13.31 -1.24 0.70
N ASP A 218 -13.76 -1.47 1.93
CA ASP A 218 -15.15 -1.79 2.27
C ASP A 218 -15.92 -0.65 2.96
N GLN A 219 -15.30 0.52 3.12
CA GLN A 219 -15.96 1.65 3.75
C GLN A 219 -16.72 2.52 2.72
N PRO A 220 -17.75 3.26 3.15
CA PRO A 220 -18.43 4.22 2.29
C PRO A 220 -17.45 5.22 1.67
N GLY A 221 -17.53 5.37 0.36
CA GLY A 221 -16.64 6.24 -0.41
C GLY A 221 -15.38 5.58 -0.93
N ASP A 222 -15.07 4.36 -0.50
CA ASP A 222 -13.96 3.58 -1.08
C ASP A 222 -14.28 3.16 -2.51
N GLN A 223 -13.25 3.12 -3.33
CA GLN A 223 -13.34 2.76 -4.74
C GLN A 223 -12.34 1.67 -5.11
N ILE A 224 -12.64 0.99 -6.20
CA ILE A 224 -11.70 0.06 -6.84
C ILE A 224 -11.47 0.52 -8.28
N ALA A 225 -10.21 0.58 -8.68
CA ALA A 225 -9.77 0.79 -10.05
C ALA A 225 -9.20 -0.52 -10.60
N VAL A 226 -9.76 -0.99 -11.70
CA VAL A 226 -9.31 -2.22 -12.38
C VAL A 226 -8.33 -1.82 -13.48
N MET A 227 -7.12 -2.38 -13.42
CA MET A 227 -6.03 -2.06 -14.32
C MET A 227 -5.70 -3.21 -15.26
N GLN A 228 -5.67 -2.96 -16.55
CA GLN A 228 -5.31 -3.91 -17.59
C GLN A 228 -4.36 -3.26 -18.61
N GLN A 229 -3.23 -3.90 -18.90
CA GLN A 229 -2.26 -3.47 -19.92
C GLN A 229 -1.87 -1.97 -19.82
N GLY A 230 -1.67 -1.48 -18.61
CA GLY A 230 -1.27 -0.10 -18.34
C GLY A 230 -2.43 0.91 -18.25
N HIS A 231 -3.66 0.51 -18.48
CA HIS A 231 -4.85 1.38 -18.42
C HIS A 231 -5.74 1.05 -17.23
N VAL A 232 -6.38 2.05 -16.63
CA VAL A 232 -7.55 1.85 -15.78
C VAL A 232 -8.74 1.65 -16.71
N VAL A 233 -9.26 0.42 -16.76
CA VAL A 233 -10.37 0.03 -17.66
C VAL A 233 -11.73 0.21 -17.00
N GLU A 234 -11.80 0.20 -15.69
CA GLU A 234 -13.01 0.46 -14.91
C GLU A 234 -12.65 1.02 -13.54
N GLN A 235 -13.40 1.99 -13.06
CA GLN A 235 -13.32 2.50 -11.70
C GLN A 235 -14.73 2.74 -11.17
N ALA A 236 -15.02 2.21 -9.98
CA ALA A 236 -16.33 2.35 -9.34
C ALA A 236 -16.20 2.24 -7.82
N ALA A 237 -17.27 2.62 -7.12
CA ALA A 237 -17.42 2.27 -5.70
C ALA A 237 -17.34 0.75 -5.54
N THR A 238 -16.78 0.27 -4.42
CA THR A 238 -16.52 -1.16 -4.22
C THR A 238 -17.77 -2.00 -4.46
N LEU A 239 -18.91 -1.65 -3.87
CA LEU A 239 -20.15 -2.40 -4.03
C LEU A 239 -20.65 -2.41 -5.48
N ASP A 240 -20.57 -1.28 -6.17
CA ASP A 240 -21.04 -1.17 -7.57
C ASP A 240 -20.20 -2.04 -8.50
N LEU A 241 -18.88 -2.09 -8.28
CA LEU A 241 -17.99 -2.93 -9.10
C LEU A 241 -18.33 -4.42 -8.99
N PHE A 242 -18.76 -4.88 -7.82
CA PHE A 242 -19.14 -6.28 -7.60
C PHE A 242 -20.54 -6.60 -8.10
N HIS A 243 -21.50 -5.69 -7.96
CA HIS A 243 -22.89 -5.94 -8.36
C HIS A 243 -23.16 -5.65 -9.84
N THR A 244 -22.53 -4.61 -10.38
CA THR A 244 -22.80 -4.14 -11.74
C THR A 244 -21.51 -3.84 -12.51
N PRO A 245 -20.59 -4.82 -12.67
CA PRO A 245 -19.38 -4.61 -13.45
C PRO A 245 -19.71 -4.31 -14.90
N LYS A 246 -19.08 -3.29 -15.47
CA LYS A 246 -19.35 -2.82 -16.83
C LYS A 246 -18.36 -3.41 -17.83
N HIS A 247 -17.07 -3.35 -17.50
CA HIS A 247 -16.02 -3.75 -18.42
C HIS A 247 -15.91 -5.28 -18.53
N PRO A 248 -15.73 -5.87 -19.74
CA PRO A 248 -15.61 -7.31 -19.93
C PRO A 248 -14.48 -7.94 -19.11
N TYR A 249 -13.35 -7.26 -18.99
CA TYR A 249 -12.22 -7.73 -18.18
C TYR A 249 -12.56 -7.80 -16.69
N THR A 250 -13.27 -6.80 -16.15
CA THR A 250 -13.74 -6.83 -14.75
C THR A 250 -14.67 -8.02 -14.49
N LYS A 251 -15.61 -8.27 -15.43
CA LYS A 251 -16.51 -9.44 -15.35
C LYS A 251 -15.72 -10.76 -15.34
N LYS A 252 -14.71 -10.86 -16.20
CA LYS A 252 -13.84 -12.03 -16.26
C LYS A 252 -13.03 -12.22 -14.98
N LEU A 253 -12.49 -11.12 -14.44
CA LEU A 253 -11.72 -11.13 -13.18
C LEU A 253 -12.61 -11.58 -12.00
N LEU A 254 -13.85 -11.11 -11.93
CA LEU A 254 -14.84 -11.53 -10.93
C LEU A 254 -15.22 -13.01 -11.09
N ALA A 255 -15.41 -13.48 -12.31
CA ALA A 255 -15.75 -14.87 -12.58
C ALA A 255 -14.60 -15.85 -12.29
N SER A 256 -13.35 -15.39 -12.29
CA SER A 256 -12.17 -16.19 -11.95
C SER A 256 -11.91 -16.28 -10.44
N ALA A 257 -12.53 -15.39 -9.62
CA ALA A 257 -12.40 -15.41 -8.17
C ALA A 257 -13.21 -16.60 -7.58
N PRO A 258 -12.58 -17.51 -6.81
CA PRO A 258 -13.31 -18.62 -6.19
C PRO A 258 -14.29 -18.08 -5.15
N THR A 259 -15.57 -18.47 -5.28
CA THR A 259 -16.62 -18.16 -4.30
C THR A 259 -16.96 -19.43 -3.50
N MET A 260 -17.64 -19.30 -2.35
CA MET A 260 -18.14 -20.44 -1.57
C MET A 260 -19.11 -21.32 -2.38
N ALA A 261 -19.73 -20.78 -3.45
CA ALA A 261 -20.60 -21.50 -4.37
C ALA A 261 -19.88 -22.10 -5.59
N THR A 262 -18.56 -21.91 -5.70
CA THR A 262 -17.79 -22.40 -6.85
C THR A 262 -17.66 -23.93 -6.77
N ASP A 263 -18.17 -24.61 -7.79
CA ASP A 263 -18.01 -26.06 -7.92
C ASP A 263 -16.53 -26.42 -8.14
N ARG A 264 -15.95 -27.16 -7.18
CA ARG A 264 -14.52 -27.56 -7.22
C ARG A 264 -14.19 -28.51 -8.39
N ALA A 265 -15.21 -29.08 -9.04
CA ALA A 265 -15.03 -29.95 -10.20
C ALA A 265 -14.95 -29.19 -11.53
N GLN A 266 -15.31 -27.92 -11.56
CA GLN A 266 -15.22 -27.08 -12.76
C GLN A 266 -13.94 -26.24 -12.76
N ARG A 267 -13.28 -26.18 -13.93
CA ARG A 267 -12.14 -25.27 -14.11
C ARG A 267 -12.62 -23.82 -13.98
N LEU A 268 -11.95 -23.04 -13.13
CA LEU A 268 -12.13 -21.58 -13.10
C LEU A 268 -11.77 -20.98 -14.47
N ALA A 269 -12.50 -19.92 -14.86
CA ALA A 269 -12.16 -19.19 -16.07
C ALA A 269 -10.74 -18.64 -15.96
N SER A 270 -9.86 -19.00 -16.89
CA SER A 270 -8.53 -18.40 -16.95
C SER A 270 -8.65 -16.95 -17.46
N VAL A 271 -7.99 -16.04 -16.81
CA VAL A 271 -7.96 -14.61 -17.16
C VAL A 271 -7.05 -14.39 -18.35
#